data_f7d9a78e8adcf7fbce6c91b0df72311a
#
_entry.id   f7d9a78e8adcf7fbce6c91b0df72311a
#
_cell.length_a   1.000
_cell.length_b   1.000
_cell.length_c   1.000
_cell.angle_alpha   90.00
_cell.angle_beta   90.00
_cell.angle_gamma   90.00
#
_symmetry.space_group_name_H-M   'P 1'
#
loop_
_entity.id
_entity.type
_entity.pdbx_description
1 polymer ?
#
loop_
_entity_poly.entity_id
_entity_poly.type
_entity_poly.pdbx_seq_one_letter_code
_entity_poly.pdbx_strand_id
1 'polypeptide(L)'
;MDKRVILAVAGSGKTYYICNNINENSRNIIIAYTNQNIKNIINELTKKYGHIPDNTLVMTFHSFIYKFMIRPFDNAIGEFYGVSNFVSKGVSIISPPVPSIKLPDGNYRKNHNYFPISTLNHFHKEHKYYSDYLSKLILRVKNRKLSLINMACNNLNKFFDYIYIDEMQDFREDNWKLLLEIIKRVNNILLVGDYNQHSVSALNNHGIPFQVGKKYIGYEN
;
A
#
# COMPACT_ATOMS: atom_id res chain seq x y z
N MET A 1 14.00 16.51 -6.82
CA MET A 1 12.80 15.87 -6.26
C MET A 1 11.60 16.26 -7.10
N ASP A 2 10.91 15.28 -7.64
CA ASP A 2 9.72 15.52 -8.46
C ASP A 2 8.51 14.75 -7.85
N LYS A 3 7.58 15.51 -7.26
CA LYS A 3 6.38 14.96 -6.63
C LYS A 3 5.17 15.59 -7.27
N ARG A 4 4.41 14.79 -8.01
CA ARG A 4 3.25 15.28 -8.76
C ARG A 4 2.00 14.46 -8.45
N VAL A 5 0.87 15.14 -8.46
CA VAL A 5 -0.45 14.53 -8.41
C VAL A 5 -1.22 14.99 -9.64
N ILE A 6 -1.78 14.04 -10.37
CA ILE A 6 -2.65 14.31 -11.52
C ILE A 6 -4.04 13.81 -11.20
N LEU A 7 -4.98 14.71 -11.18
CA LEU A 7 -6.40 14.41 -11.01
C LEU A 7 -7.10 14.56 -12.35
N ALA A 8 -7.74 13.50 -12.78
CA ALA A 8 -8.44 13.47 -14.08
C ALA A 8 -9.64 12.54 -14.01
N VAL A 9 -10.67 12.83 -14.79
CA VAL A 9 -11.91 12.05 -14.84
C VAL A 9 -11.71 10.67 -15.48
N ALA A 10 -12.70 9.79 -15.34
CA ALA A 10 -12.71 8.50 -16.01
C ALA A 10 -12.51 8.64 -17.53
N GLY A 11 -11.79 7.72 -18.12
CA GLY A 11 -11.54 7.70 -19.56
C GLY A 11 -10.56 8.76 -20.08
N SER A 12 -10.01 9.63 -19.22
CA SER A 12 -9.06 10.68 -19.61
C SER A 12 -7.66 10.19 -19.99
N GLY A 13 -7.40 8.89 -19.94
CA GLY A 13 -6.10 8.32 -20.30
C GLY A 13 -5.07 8.35 -19.16
N LYS A 14 -5.49 8.30 -17.89
CA LYS A 14 -4.59 8.30 -16.72
C LYS A 14 -3.49 7.24 -16.81
N THR A 15 -3.85 5.98 -17.00
CA THR A 15 -2.91 4.86 -17.15
C THR A 15 -2.00 5.05 -18.38
N TYR A 16 -2.58 5.51 -19.50
CA TYR A 16 -1.84 5.88 -20.70
C TYR A 16 -0.79 6.97 -20.39
N TYR A 17 -1.16 7.99 -19.62
CA TYR A 17 -0.24 9.05 -19.24
C TYR A 17 0.96 8.49 -18.46
N ILE A 18 0.74 7.64 -17.42
CA ILE A 18 1.84 6.99 -16.69
C ILE A 18 2.74 6.25 -17.65
N CYS A 19 2.19 5.32 -18.47
CA CYS A 19 2.96 4.46 -19.35
C CYS A 19 3.74 5.24 -20.41
N ASN A 20 3.27 6.42 -20.81
CA ASN A 20 3.95 7.27 -21.79
C ASN A 20 4.98 8.22 -21.19
N ASN A 21 5.00 8.41 -19.90
CA ASN A 21 5.95 9.30 -19.21
C ASN A 21 7.03 8.56 -18.42
N ILE A 22 7.10 7.23 -18.47
CA ILE A 22 8.24 6.50 -17.90
C ILE A 22 9.49 6.74 -18.75
N ASN A 23 10.63 6.83 -18.06
CA ASN A 23 11.94 6.84 -18.71
C ASN A 23 12.50 5.41 -18.65
N GLU A 24 12.68 4.78 -19.81
CA GLU A 24 13.17 3.40 -19.94
C GLU A 24 14.57 3.19 -19.35
N ASN A 25 15.39 4.24 -19.30
CA ASN A 25 16.73 4.20 -18.72
C ASN A 25 16.74 4.37 -17.20
N SER A 26 15.57 4.59 -16.58
CA SER A 26 15.41 4.77 -15.14
C SER A 26 14.78 3.55 -14.51
N ARG A 27 15.08 3.31 -13.23
CA ARG A 27 14.49 2.23 -12.44
C ARG A 27 13.11 2.67 -11.97
N ASN A 28 12.08 2.16 -12.61
CA ASN A 28 10.70 2.54 -12.39
C ASN A 28 9.95 1.46 -11.60
N ILE A 29 9.02 1.89 -10.78
CA ILE A 29 7.98 1.01 -10.24
C ILE A 29 6.61 1.63 -10.43
N ILE A 30 5.69 0.87 -11.06
CA ILE A 30 4.30 1.27 -11.25
C ILE A 30 3.43 0.40 -10.34
N ILE A 31 2.64 1.06 -9.52
CA ILE A 31 1.84 0.44 -8.48
C ILE A 31 0.37 0.78 -8.72
N ALA A 32 -0.48 -0.24 -8.68
CA ALA A 32 -1.92 -0.08 -8.68
C ALA A 32 -2.57 -0.91 -7.57
N TYR A 33 -3.83 -0.65 -7.27
CA TYR A 33 -4.49 -1.33 -6.16
C TYR A 33 -5.00 -2.72 -6.55
N THR A 34 -5.52 -2.88 -7.78
CA THR A 34 -6.17 -4.12 -8.25
C THR A 34 -5.35 -4.85 -9.31
N ASN A 35 -5.54 -6.18 -9.41
CA ASN A 35 -4.94 -6.98 -10.49
C ASN A 35 -5.46 -6.57 -11.87
N GLN A 36 -6.69 -6.05 -11.98
CA GLN A 36 -7.22 -5.56 -13.25
C GLN A 36 -6.45 -4.33 -13.72
N ASN A 37 -6.15 -3.39 -12.82
CA ASN A 37 -5.35 -2.20 -13.14
C ASN A 37 -3.92 -2.60 -13.54
N ILE A 38 -3.34 -3.60 -12.89
CA ILE A 38 -2.02 -4.15 -13.27
C ILE A 38 -2.04 -4.69 -14.71
N LYS A 39 -3.08 -5.46 -15.09
CA LYS A 39 -3.22 -5.95 -16.46
C LYS A 39 -3.34 -4.82 -17.48
N ASN A 40 -4.10 -3.77 -17.15
CA ASN A 40 -4.26 -2.60 -18.02
C ASN A 40 -2.91 -1.88 -18.23
N ILE A 41 -2.14 -1.67 -17.16
CA ILE A 41 -0.80 -1.07 -17.21
C ILE A 41 0.13 -1.91 -18.09
N ILE A 42 0.18 -3.23 -17.88
CA ILE A 42 1.00 -4.14 -18.68
C ILE A 42 0.62 -4.07 -20.16
N ASN A 43 -0.67 -4.06 -20.46
CA ASN A 43 -1.15 -3.94 -21.85
C ASN A 43 -0.72 -2.61 -22.50
N GLU A 44 -0.83 -1.48 -21.79
CA GLU A 44 -0.40 -0.18 -22.32
C GLU A 44 1.12 -0.11 -22.51
N LEU A 45 1.92 -0.65 -21.58
CA LEU A 45 3.37 -0.75 -21.76
C LEU A 45 3.73 -1.63 -22.96
N THR A 46 3.07 -2.79 -23.10
CA THR A 46 3.31 -3.71 -24.23
C THR A 46 2.91 -3.09 -25.56
N LYS A 47 1.81 -2.33 -25.63
CA LYS A 47 1.42 -1.60 -26.85
C LYS A 47 2.49 -0.58 -27.26
N LYS A 48 3.08 0.13 -26.28
CA LYS A 48 4.04 1.18 -26.56
C LYS A 48 5.44 0.65 -26.87
N TYR A 49 5.92 -0.31 -26.10
CA TYR A 49 7.31 -0.75 -26.11
C TYR A 49 7.50 -2.17 -26.69
N GLY A 50 6.42 -2.89 -26.98
CA GLY A 50 6.47 -4.29 -27.37
C GLY A 50 6.62 -5.25 -26.18
N HIS A 51 7.05 -4.75 -25.02
CA HIS A 51 7.27 -5.50 -23.77
C HIS A 51 7.22 -4.55 -22.57
N ILE A 52 7.31 -5.07 -21.36
CA ILE A 52 7.55 -4.26 -20.17
C ILE A 52 9.04 -3.88 -20.19
N PRO A 53 9.43 -2.59 -20.14
CA PRO A 53 10.84 -2.20 -20.08
C PRO A 53 11.59 -2.87 -18.92
N ASP A 54 12.81 -3.36 -19.15
CA ASP A 54 13.58 -4.18 -18.22
C ASP A 54 13.77 -3.54 -16.83
N ASN A 55 13.91 -2.21 -16.79
CA ASN A 55 14.06 -1.44 -15.56
C ASN A 55 12.72 -1.00 -14.93
N THR A 56 11.59 -1.59 -15.37
CA THR A 56 10.25 -1.22 -14.89
C THR A 56 9.58 -2.40 -14.20
N LEU A 57 9.22 -2.25 -12.94
CA LEU A 57 8.40 -3.20 -12.21
C LEU A 57 6.94 -2.74 -12.18
N VAL A 58 6.02 -3.68 -12.36
CA VAL A 58 4.58 -3.42 -12.24
C VAL A 58 4.00 -4.38 -11.22
N MET A 59 3.33 -3.87 -10.17
CA MET A 59 2.77 -4.73 -9.14
C MET A 59 1.63 -4.07 -8.35
N THR A 60 0.90 -4.91 -7.61
CA THR A 60 -0.14 -4.40 -6.69
C THR A 60 0.47 -3.74 -5.46
N PHE A 61 -0.27 -2.81 -4.85
CA PHE A 61 0.16 -2.11 -3.64
C PHE A 61 0.50 -3.07 -2.49
N HIS A 62 -0.30 -4.11 -2.25
CA HIS A 62 -0.01 -5.11 -1.21
C HIS A 62 1.28 -5.89 -1.50
N SER A 63 1.52 -6.26 -2.76
CA SER A 63 2.78 -6.91 -3.17
C SER A 63 3.98 -5.98 -2.99
N PHE A 64 3.83 -4.70 -3.33
CA PHE A 64 4.86 -3.67 -3.14
C PHE A 64 5.20 -3.50 -1.66
N ILE A 65 4.20 -3.29 -0.81
CA ILE A 65 4.42 -3.15 0.64
C ILE A 65 5.15 -4.36 1.19
N TYR A 66 4.65 -5.55 0.90
CA TYR A 66 5.25 -6.77 1.44
C TYR A 66 6.69 -6.95 0.96
N LYS A 67 6.92 -6.82 -0.35
CA LYS A 67 8.21 -7.13 -0.98
C LYS A 67 9.31 -6.12 -0.62
N PHE A 68 8.98 -4.83 -0.53
CA PHE A 68 9.97 -3.76 -0.36
C PHE A 68 9.93 -3.08 1.01
N MET A 69 8.82 -3.14 1.74
CA MET A 69 8.67 -2.39 2.99
C MET A 69 8.55 -3.27 4.24
N ILE A 70 8.23 -4.57 4.10
CA ILE A 70 8.08 -5.50 5.23
C ILE A 70 9.13 -6.59 5.21
N ARG A 71 9.14 -7.45 4.19
CA ARG A 71 9.99 -8.64 4.13
C ARG A 71 11.48 -8.37 4.36
N PRO A 72 12.10 -7.31 3.81
CA PRO A 72 13.50 -6.98 4.08
C PRO A 72 13.79 -6.61 5.54
N PHE A 73 12.75 -6.34 6.33
CA PHE A 73 12.82 -5.87 7.71
C PHE A 73 12.17 -6.84 8.70
N ASP A 74 11.87 -8.07 8.31
CA ASP A 74 11.20 -9.05 9.15
C ASP A 74 11.89 -9.22 10.52
N ASN A 75 13.23 -9.28 10.55
CA ASN A 75 13.97 -9.39 11.80
C ASN A 75 13.78 -8.16 12.69
N ALA A 76 13.89 -6.96 12.14
CA ALA A 76 13.68 -5.71 12.88
C ALA A 76 12.23 -5.57 13.39
N ILE A 77 11.25 -6.05 12.61
CA ILE A 77 9.85 -6.13 13.03
C ILE A 77 9.71 -7.12 14.19
N GLY A 78 10.32 -8.30 14.07
CA GLY A 78 10.33 -9.31 15.13
C GLY A 78 10.91 -8.73 16.43
N GLU A 79 12.10 -8.15 16.37
CA GLU A 79 12.77 -7.53 17.52
C GLU A 79 11.93 -6.43 18.17
N PHE A 80 11.23 -5.59 17.37
CA PHE A 80 10.32 -4.57 17.90
C PHE A 80 9.21 -5.17 18.77
N TYR A 81 8.75 -6.38 18.47
CA TYR A 81 7.73 -7.12 19.22
C TYR A 81 8.31 -8.16 20.20
N GLY A 82 9.63 -8.21 20.37
CA GLY A 82 10.28 -9.16 21.27
C GLY A 82 10.37 -10.59 20.71
N VAL A 83 10.31 -10.76 19.38
CA VAL A 83 10.43 -12.05 18.69
C VAL A 83 11.73 -12.08 17.91
N SER A 84 12.69 -12.92 18.33
CA SER A 84 13.98 -13.08 17.65
C SER A 84 13.85 -13.92 16.36
N ASN A 85 14.65 -13.60 15.35
CA ASN A 85 14.78 -14.37 14.10
C ASN A 85 13.44 -14.58 13.37
N PHE A 86 12.54 -13.60 13.44
CA PHE A 86 11.27 -13.70 12.72
C PHE A 86 11.49 -13.59 11.22
N VAL A 87 10.91 -14.54 10.47
CA VAL A 87 10.90 -14.56 9.00
C VAL A 87 9.50 -14.84 8.53
N SER A 88 8.96 -13.95 7.72
CA SER A 88 7.63 -14.11 7.12
C SER A 88 7.66 -15.06 5.91
N LYS A 89 6.55 -15.78 5.72
CA LYS A 89 6.35 -16.74 4.61
C LYS A 89 5.46 -16.17 3.49
N GLY A 90 5.01 -14.92 3.62
CA GLY A 90 4.13 -14.29 2.63
C GLY A 90 2.99 -13.49 3.23
N VAL A 91 1.98 -13.26 2.41
CA VAL A 91 0.75 -12.53 2.77
C VAL A 91 -0.45 -13.46 2.65
N SER A 92 -1.38 -13.33 3.56
CA SER A 92 -2.68 -14.01 3.56
C SER A 92 -3.79 -12.99 3.33
N ILE A 93 -4.73 -13.32 2.45
CA ILE A 93 -5.91 -12.49 2.14
C ILE A 93 -7.11 -12.81 3.04
N ILE A 94 -6.93 -13.64 4.07
CA ILE A 94 -7.99 -13.92 5.05
C ILE A 94 -8.17 -12.71 5.98
N SER A 95 -9.41 -12.46 6.36
CA SER A 95 -9.72 -11.39 7.32
C SER A 95 -9.08 -11.65 8.68
N PRO A 96 -8.46 -10.62 9.30
CA PRO A 96 -7.90 -10.76 10.64
C PRO A 96 -8.97 -11.09 11.67
N PRO A 97 -8.62 -11.85 12.75
CA PRO A 97 -9.55 -12.12 13.81
C PRO A 97 -10.03 -10.86 14.54
N VAL A 98 -11.33 -10.75 14.77
CA VAL A 98 -11.93 -9.68 15.59
C VAL A 98 -11.86 -10.03 17.08
N PRO A 99 -11.85 -9.02 17.99
CA PRO A 99 -11.72 -9.26 19.45
C PRO A 99 -12.84 -10.14 20.04
N SER A 100 -14.03 -10.01 19.50
CA SER A 100 -15.21 -10.74 19.97
C SER A 100 -16.06 -11.25 18.81
N ILE A 101 -16.72 -12.37 19.01
CA ILE A 101 -17.60 -13.01 18.06
C ILE A 101 -19.02 -12.86 18.57
N LYS A 102 -19.94 -12.35 17.75
CA LYS A 102 -21.37 -12.29 18.05
C LYS A 102 -21.98 -13.68 17.95
N LEU A 103 -22.67 -14.09 18.99
CA LEU A 103 -23.38 -15.37 19.06
C LEU A 103 -24.81 -15.23 18.49
N PRO A 104 -25.47 -16.35 18.13
CA PRO A 104 -26.83 -16.33 17.62
C PRO A 104 -27.86 -15.72 18.57
N ASP A 105 -27.62 -15.81 19.88
CA ASP A 105 -28.45 -15.22 20.94
C ASP A 105 -28.25 -13.71 21.13
N GLY A 106 -27.40 -13.09 20.32
CA GLY A 106 -27.08 -11.68 20.39
C GLY A 106 -25.93 -11.32 21.34
N ASN A 107 -25.48 -12.24 22.17
CA ASN A 107 -24.35 -12.05 23.10
C ASN A 107 -23.01 -12.05 22.37
N TYR A 108 -21.96 -11.57 23.05
CA TYR A 108 -20.59 -11.55 22.51
C TYR A 108 -19.69 -12.48 23.32
N ARG A 109 -18.90 -13.30 22.61
CA ARG A 109 -17.87 -14.16 23.21
C ARG A 109 -16.49 -13.66 22.76
N LYS A 110 -15.52 -13.66 23.69
CA LYS A 110 -14.11 -13.38 23.38
C LYS A 110 -13.59 -14.34 22.33
N ASN A 111 -12.94 -13.80 21.31
CA ASN A 111 -12.30 -14.59 20.26
C ASN A 111 -10.90 -15.04 20.73
N HIS A 112 -10.70 -16.33 20.93
CA HIS A 112 -9.42 -16.89 21.37
C HIS A 112 -8.31 -16.78 20.29
N ASN A 113 -8.68 -16.59 19.02
CA ASN A 113 -7.74 -16.38 17.93
C ASN A 113 -7.31 -14.91 17.79
N TYR A 114 -7.89 -14.00 18.57
CA TYR A 114 -7.52 -12.59 18.56
C TYR A 114 -6.32 -12.34 19.47
N PHE A 115 -5.31 -11.68 18.92
CA PHE A 115 -4.14 -11.20 19.63
C PHE A 115 -4.16 -9.68 19.72
N PRO A 116 -3.71 -9.10 20.88
CA PRO A 116 -3.63 -7.64 21.00
C PRO A 116 -2.63 -7.04 20.01
N ILE A 117 -2.90 -5.82 19.59
CA ILE A 117 -2.05 -5.07 18.64
C ILE A 117 -0.62 -4.82 19.16
N SER A 118 -0.38 -5.03 20.44
CA SER A 118 0.95 -4.96 21.07
C SER A 118 1.82 -6.19 20.78
N THR A 119 1.27 -7.22 20.16
CA THR A 119 2.00 -8.46 19.82
C THR A 119 2.11 -8.65 18.32
N LEU A 120 3.18 -9.30 17.85
CA LEU A 120 3.37 -9.60 16.43
C LEU A 120 2.27 -10.51 15.87
N ASN A 121 1.77 -11.45 16.68
CA ASN A 121 0.69 -12.37 16.31
C ASN A 121 -0.64 -11.67 15.91
N HIS A 122 -0.82 -10.38 16.26
CA HIS A 122 -1.93 -9.59 15.76
C HIS A 122 -1.88 -9.42 14.23
N PHE A 123 -0.69 -9.36 13.65
CA PHE A 123 -0.44 -9.00 12.26
C PHE A 123 -0.28 -10.20 11.33
N HIS A 124 -0.10 -11.40 11.87
CA HIS A 124 0.09 -12.60 11.06
C HIS A 124 -0.55 -13.86 11.67
N LYS A 125 -0.76 -14.86 10.82
CA LYS A 125 -1.02 -16.24 11.19
C LYS A 125 -0.02 -17.14 10.47
N GLU A 126 0.61 -18.06 11.20
CA GLU A 126 1.57 -19.04 10.64
C GLU A 126 2.67 -18.37 9.79
N HIS A 127 3.20 -17.24 10.25
CA HIS A 127 4.18 -16.41 9.54
C HIS A 127 3.68 -15.77 8.23
N LYS A 128 2.38 -15.77 7.92
CA LYS A 128 1.80 -15.03 6.80
C LYS A 128 1.07 -13.81 7.31
N TYR A 129 1.53 -12.64 6.91
CA TYR A 129 0.88 -11.37 7.32
C TYR A 129 -0.53 -11.26 6.74
N TYR A 130 -1.47 -10.71 7.51
CA TYR A 130 -2.78 -10.34 6.99
C TYR A 130 -2.65 -9.15 6.03
N SER A 131 -3.23 -9.27 4.82
CA SER A 131 -3.21 -8.19 3.81
C SER A 131 -3.71 -6.86 4.35
N ASP A 132 -4.79 -6.90 5.14
CA ASP A 132 -5.45 -5.73 5.70
C ASP A 132 -4.60 -4.98 6.75
N TYR A 133 -3.58 -5.64 7.30
CA TYR A 133 -2.76 -5.07 8.36
C TYR A 133 -1.35 -4.66 7.92
N LEU A 134 -0.98 -4.84 6.64
CA LEU A 134 0.37 -4.50 6.16
C LEU A 134 0.72 -3.03 6.40
N SER A 135 -0.14 -2.11 5.97
CA SER A 135 0.08 -0.67 6.14
C SER A 135 0.09 -0.26 7.61
N LYS A 136 -0.82 -0.83 8.39
CA LYS A 136 -0.90 -0.60 9.84
C LYS A 136 0.38 -1.05 10.56
N LEU A 137 0.94 -2.20 10.16
CA LEU A 137 2.20 -2.71 10.70
C LEU A 137 3.34 -1.72 10.46
N ILE A 138 3.52 -1.25 9.23
CA ILE A 138 4.60 -0.32 8.88
C ILE A 138 4.47 0.99 9.66
N LEU A 139 3.27 1.54 9.75
CA LEU A 139 3.01 2.78 10.47
C LEU A 139 3.25 2.66 11.98
N ARG A 140 3.05 1.45 12.53
CA ARG A 140 3.18 1.18 13.96
C ARG A 140 4.59 0.89 14.41
N VAL A 141 5.41 0.20 13.60
CA VAL A 141 6.77 -0.20 13.98
C VAL A 141 7.69 1.01 14.00
N LYS A 142 7.62 1.74 15.11
CA LYS A 142 8.46 2.92 15.38
C LYS A 142 8.69 3.10 16.88
N ASN A 143 9.92 3.47 17.25
CA ASN A 143 10.33 3.93 18.57
C ASN A 143 11.47 4.95 18.42
N ARG A 144 12.15 5.33 19.51
CA ARG A 144 13.26 6.31 19.47
C ARG A 144 14.43 5.89 18.57
N LYS A 145 14.66 4.58 18.40
CA LYS A 145 15.81 4.02 17.66
C LYS A 145 15.43 3.46 16.29
N LEU A 146 14.18 3.06 16.09
CA LEU A 146 13.69 2.37 14.91
C LEU A 146 12.50 3.11 14.32
N SER A 147 12.47 3.26 13.00
CA SER A 147 11.31 3.69 12.23
C SER A 147 11.27 2.90 10.93
N LEU A 148 10.37 1.91 10.87
CA LEU A 148 10.26 1.03 9.70
C LEU A 148 9.98 1.80 8.42
N ILE A 149 9.08 2.80 8.48
CA ILE A 149 8.76 3.64 7.31
C ILE A 149 9.97 4.40 6.80
N ASN A 150 10.84 4.93 7.68
CA ASN A 150 12.04 5.64 7.27
C ASN A 150 13.05 4.68 6.63
N MET A 151 13.27 3.52 7.22
CA MET A 151 14.18 2.50 6.68
C MET A 151 13.70 2.02 5.31
N ALA A 152 12.41 1.73 5.18
CA ALA A 152 11.81 1.27 3.94
C ALA A 152 11.90 2.35 2.84
N CYS A 153 11.54 3.59 3.12
CA CYS A 153 11.63 4.68 2.14
C CYS A 153 13.06 5.01 1.74
N ASN A 154 14.04 4.91 2.65
CA ASN A 154 15.45 5.03 2.31
C ASN A 154 15.90 3.97 1.31
N ASN A 155 15.42 2.72 1.48
CA ASN A 155 15.70 1.67 0.53
C ASN A 155 14.99 1.90 -0.81
N LEU A 156 13.71 2.34 -0.79
CA LEU A 156 12.99 2.67 -2.03
C LEU A 156 13.75 3.72 -2.85
N ASN A 157 14.27 4.77 -2.23
CA ASN A 157 15.07 5.80 -2.90
C ASN A 157 16.40 5.28 -3.49
N LYS A 158 16.92 4.15 -2.99
CA LYS A 158 18.10 3.49 -3.55
C LYS A 158 17.77 2.55 -4.70
N PHE A 159 16.59 1.91 -4.66
CA PHE A 159 16.19 0.92 -5.65
C PHE A 159 15.47 1.53 -6.84
N PHE A 160 14.70 2.60 -6.65
CA PHE A 160 13.87 3.21 -7.67
C PHE A 160 14.19 4.68 -7.86
N ASP A 161 14.28 5.08 -9.12
CA ASP A 161 14.42 6.48 -9.50
C ASP A 161 13.05 7.15 -9.54
N TYR A 162 12.00 6.41 -9.95
CA TYR A 162 10.63 6.90 -10.00
C TYR A 162 9.62 5.88 -9.47
N ILE A 163 8.65 6.37 -8.71
CA ILE A 163 7.51 5.61 -8.21
C ILE A 163 6.24 6.20 -8.85
N TYR A 164 5.42 5.35 -9.46
CA TYR A 164 4.16 5.73 -10.06
C TYR A 164 3.02 5.02 -9.33
N ILE A 165 1.97 5.75 -8.98
CA ILE A 165 0.76 5.21 -8.34
C ILE A 165 -0.41 5.49 -9.25
N ASP A 166 -1.05 4.43 -9.74
CA ASP A 166 -2.29 4.52 -10.51
C ASP A 166 -3.51 4.31 -9.62
N GLU A 167 -4.62 4.98 -9.94
CA GLU A 167 -5.89 4.95 -9.23
C GLU A 167 -5.75 5.25 -7.73
N MET A 168 -5.08 6.38 -7.40
CA MET A 168 -4.80 6.76 -6.00
C MET A 168 -6.06 6.89 -5.13
N GLN A 169 -7.24 7.09 -5.71
CA GLN A 169 -8.51 7.15 -4.99
C GLN A 169 -8.94 5.80 -4.37
N ASP A 170 -8.32 4.68 -4.78
CA ASP A 170 -8.60 3.36 -4.23
C ASP A 170 -7.94 3.15 -2.84
N PHE A 171 -6.99 4.01 -2.49
CA PHE A 171 -6.30 3.94 -1.20
C PHE A 171 -7.16 4.49 -0.08
N ARG A 172 -7.25 3.77 1.05
CA ARG A 172 -8.10 4.11 2.18
C ARG A 172 -7.43 3.88 3.51
N GLU A 173 -7.94 4.51 4.54
CA GLU A 173 -7.54 4.31 5.93
C GLU A 173 -6.02 4.25 6.11
N ASP A 174 -5.51 3.13 6.62
CA ASP A 174 -4.08 2.95 6.88
C ASP A 174 -3.25 2.87 5.58
N ASN A 175 -3.85 2.42 4.45
CA ASN A 175 -3.19 2.44 3.14
C ASN A 175 -2.97 3.88 2.67
N TRP A 176 -3.98 4.75 2.84
CA TRP A 176 -3.86 6.17 2.52
C TRP A 176 -2.85 6.87 3.42
N LYS A 177 -2.90 6.63 4.74
CA LYS A 177 -1.92 7.18 5.69
C LYS A 177 -0.50 6.76 5.32
N LEU A 178 -0.31 5.48 4.98
CA LEU A 178 1.00 4.98 4.55
C LEU A 178 1.45 5.64 3.26
N LEU A 179 0.57 5.80 2.27
CA LEU A 179 0.88 6.48 1.01
C LEU A 179 1.34 7.92 1.25
N LEU A 180 0.65 8.68 2.12
CA LEU A 180 1.06 10.04 2.50
C LEU A 180 2.46 10.06 3.14
N GLU A 181 2.77 9.08 3.99
CA GLU A 181 4.09 8.97 4.60
C GLU A 181 5.18 8.58 3.58
N ILE A 182 4.85 7.76 2.57
CA ILE A 182 5.75 7.46 1.44
C ILE A 182 6.01 8.73 0.64
N ILE A 183 4.96 9.46 0.24
CA ILE A 183 5.06 10.72 -0.54
C ILE A 183 6.02 11.71 0.13
N LYS A 184 5.97 11.83 1.45
CA LYS A 184 6.85 12.75 2.19
C LYS A 184 8.33 12.37 2.09
N ARG A 185 8.67 11.09 1.94
CA ARG A 185 10.03 10.54 2.11
C ARG A 185 10.72 10.10 0.83
N VAL A 186 9.96 9.74 -0.20
CA VAL A 186 10.56 9.35 -1.48
C VAL A 186 10.95 10.56 -2.32
N ASN A 187 11.91 10.38 -3.20
CA ASN A 187 12.46 11.48 -4.01
C ASN A 187 11.51 11.87 -5.14
N ASN A 188 11.11 10.91 -5.96
CA ASN A 188 10.29 11.15 -7.13
C ASN A 188 9.08 10.22 -7.11
N ILE A 189 7.89 10.81 -7.15
CA ILE A 189 6.63 10.07 -7.16
C ILE A 189 5.58 10.81 -7.99
N LEU A 190 4.89 10.06 -8.84
CA LEU A 190 3.75 10.52 -9.60
C LEU A 190 2.51 9.73 -9.16
N LEU A 191 1.50 10.42 -8.70
CA LEU A 191 0.19 9.84 -8.38
C LEU A 191 -0.81 10.27 -9.43
N VAL A 192 -1.61 9.34 -9.88
CA VAL A 192 -2.70 9.61 -10.82
C VAL A 192 -4.00 9.05 -10.25
N GLY A 193 -5.07 9.80 -10.35
CA GLY A 193 -6.35 9.36 -9.81
C GLY A 193 -7.53 10.19 -10.30
N ASP A 194 -8.72 9.72 -9.93
CA ASP A 194 -9.99 10.39 -10.20
C ASP A 194 -10.69 10.70 -8.89
N TYR A 195 -10.86 11.97 -8.58
CA TYR A 195 -11.52 12.38 -7.34
C TYR A 195 -13.05 12.17 -7.37
N ASN A 196 -13.64 11.98 -8.56
CA ASN A 196 -15.07 11.68 -8.74
C ASN A 196 -15.37 10.17 -8.67
N GLN A 197 -14.35 9.31 -8.81
CA GLN A 197 -14.52 7.86 -8.75
C GLN A 197 -14.19 7.34 -7.35
N HIS A 198 -15.19 6.79 -6.72
CA HIS A 198 -15.02 6.00 -5.51
C HIS A 198 -15.30 4.55 -5.89
N SER A 199 -14.26 3.80 -6.28
CA SER A 199 -14.39 2.36 -6.53
C SER A 199 -14.58 1.62 -5.21
N VAL A 200 -15.77 1.70 -4.61
CA VAL A 200 -15.94 1.15 -3.29
C VAL A 200 -17.20 0.36 -3.12
N SER A 201 -17.02 -0.88 -2.74
CA SER A 201 -18.07 -1.63 -2.09
C SER A 201 -18.59 -0.85 -0.87
N ALA A 202 -19.91 -0.77 -0.71
CA ALA A 202 -20.59 -0.10 0.40
C ALA A 202 -20.14 -0.57 1.80
N LEU A 203 -19.35 -1.64 1.89
CA LEU A 203 -18.81 -2.22 3.11
C LEU A 203 -17.56 -1.49 3.67
N ASN A 204 -16.89 -0.64 2.87
CA ASN A 204 -15.65 0.03 3.27
C ASN A 204 -15.80 1.56 3.28
N ASN A 205 -16.88 2.07 3.82
CA ASN A 205 -17.19 3.51 3.87
C ASN A 205 -16.34 4.33 4.87
N HIS A 206 -15.30 3.75 5.46
CA HIS A 206 -14.43 4.45 6.40
C HIS A 206 -13.15 4.92 5.70
N GLY A 207 -12.91 6.22 5.70
CA GLY A 207 -11.66 6.83 5.22
C GLY A 207 -11.57 6.98 3.70
N ILE A 208 -12.43 7.80 3.11
CA ILE A 208 -12.31 8.20 1.69
C ILE A 208 -11.02 9.00 1.53
N PRO A 209 -10.14 8.69 0.55
CA PRO A 209 -8.82 9.31 0.40
C PRO A 209 -8.83 10.82 0.30
N PHE A 210 -9.91 11.40 -0.22
CA PHE A 210 -10.07 12.82 -0.42
C PHE A 210 -10.95 13.49 0.64
N GLN A 211 -11.22 12.82 1.78
CA GLN A 211 -11.93 13.40 2.91
C GLN A 211 -11.00 13.58 4.11
N VAL A 212 -10.90 14.81 4.58
CA VAL A 212 -10.41 15.14 5.93
C VAL A 212 -11.62 15.64 6.72
N GLY A 213 -12.12 14.83 7.65
CA GLY A 213 -13.37 15.11 8.32
C GLY A 213 -14.56 15.04 7.35
N LYS A 214 -15.28 16.16 7.16
CA LYS A 214 -16.39 16.27 6.19
C LYS A 214 -16.00 16.98 4.88
N LYS A 215 -14.72 17.31 4.68
CA LYS A 215 -14.25 18.06 3.51
C LYS A 215 -13.45 17.15 2.57
N TYR A 216 -13.60 17.36 1.26
CA TYR A 216 -12.77 16.72 0.24
C TYR A 216 -11.41 17.42 0.18
N ILE A 217 -10.32 16.64 0.20
CA ILE A 217 -8.94 17.17 0.15
C ILE A 217 -8.65 17.86 -1.20
N GLY A 218 -9.42 17.59 -2.24
CA GLY A 218 -9.07 17.91 -3.63
C GLY A 218 -9.10 19.38 -4.04
N TYR A 219 -9.56 20.30 -3.22
CA TYR A 219 -9.76 21.69 -3.65
C TYR A 219 -9.06 22.77 -2.83
N GLU A 220 -8.44 22.47 -1.72
CA GLU A 220 -7.92 23.47 -0.78
C GLU A 220 -6.46 23.29 -0.35
N ASN A 221 -5.68 22.35 -0.98
CA ASN A 221 -4.26 22.16 -0.65
C ASN A 221 -3.39 22.02 -1.90
#